data_8d509d0924f910413ee65549a46965d1
#
_entry.id   8d509d0924f910413ee65549a46965d1
#
_cell.length_a   1.000
_cell.length_b   1.000
_cell.length_c   1.000
_cell.angle_alpha   90.00
_cell.angle_beta   90.00
_cell.angle_gamma   90.00
#
_symmetry.space_group_name_H-M   'P 1'
#
loop_
_entity.id
_entity.type
_entity.pdbx_description
1 polymer ?
#
loop_
_entity_poly.entity_id
_entity_poly.type
_entity_poly.pdbx_seq_one_letter_code
_entity_poly.pdbx_strand_id
1 'polypeptide(L)'
;LTIIYLALVAVSLAIYALVTQYVNEQNHSTIVGLLGWSATLFATIALLYTFNSWREQKSLEVIATEAKLIINELSKSSKITEDLFYSFMQDHLESYKSNKSILYNIVNNNIKFQLDTLNHLIYINNSKSDENLNKVIFQHNQSYYLFNAKLNYVSENKDKLDFDDINKQIITAFGDHSDCNFRLRSYLANYA
;
A
#
# COMPACT_ATOMS: atom_id res chain seq x y z
N LEU A 1 15.53 19.51 15.91
CA LEU A 1 14.82 20.34 16.91
C LEU A 1 15.78 21.03 17.86
N THR A 2 16.73 20.34 18.50
CA THR A 2 17.71 20.91 19.44
C THR A 2 18.53 22.06 18.82
N ILE A 3 19.01 21.87 17.58
CA ILE A 3 19.76 22.91 16.84
C ILE A 3 18.89 24.16 16.60
N ILE A 4 17.61 23.98 16.21
CA ILE A 4 16.67 25.08 15.99
C ILE A 4 16.41 25.85 17.31
N TYR A 5 16.25 25.14 18.41
CA TYR A 5 16.10 25.74 19.73
C TYR A 5 17.31 26.58 20.11
N LEU A 6 18.52 26.03 20.00
CA LEU A 6 19.77 26.73 20.30
C LEU A 6 19.95 27.97 19.41
N ALA A 7 19.61 27.87 18.13
CA ALA A 7 19.64 29.01 17.21
C ALA A 7 18.67 30.13 17.64
N LEU A 8 17.42 29.80 18.02
CA LEU A 8 16.43 30.75 18.50
C LEU A 8 16.88 31.43 19.79
N VAL A 9 17.44 30.66 20.73
CA VAL A 9 18.00 31.24 21.98
C VAL A 9 19.18 32.16 21.67
N ALA A 10 20.10 31.77 20.79
CA ALA A 10 21.25 32.57 20.39
C ALA A 10 20.80 33.90 19.72
N VAL A 11 19.82 33.85 18.81
CA VAL A 11 19.25 35.02 18.16
C VAL A 11 18.58 35.94 19.18
N SER A 12 17.81 35.40 20.14
CA SER A 12 17.16 36.17 21.19
C SER A 12 18.17 36.86 22.09
N LEU A 13 19.26 36.19 22.45
CA LEU A 13 20.35 36.78 23.23
C LEU A 13 21.13 37.85 22.46
N ALA A 14 21.35 37.65 21.15
CA ALA A 14 22.01 38.67 20.29
C ALA A 14 21.15 39.92 20.17
N ILE A 15 19.84 39.79 19.96
CA ILE A 15 18.91 40.91 19.93
C ILE A 15 18.92 41.66 21.28
N TYR A 16 18.92 40.89 22.38
CA TYR A 16 19.00 41.50 23.72
C TYR A 16 20.31 42.29 23.89
N ALA A 17 21.47 41.74 23.52
CA ALA A 17 22.77 42.43 23.61
C ALA A 17 22.79 43.71 22.77
N LEU A 18 22.19 43.71 21.57
CA LEU A 18 22.07 44.93 20.76
C LEU A 18 21.15 45.96 21.40
N VAL A 19 20.00 45.57 21.93
CA VAL A 19 19.06 46.51 22.58
C VAL A 19 19.69 47.11 23.83
N THR A 20 20.42 46.34 24.65
CA THR A 20 21.06 46.85 25.85
C THR A 20 22.24 47.80 25.55
N GLN A 21 22.92 47.69 24.40
CA GLN A 21 23.95 48.63 23.96
C GLN A 21 23.36 50.00 23.58
N TYR A 22 22.12 50.04 23.07
CA TYR A 22 21.48 51.28 22.62
C TYR A 22 20.57 51.91 23.66
N VAL A 23 20.07 51.11 24.62
CA VAL A 23 19.14 51.59 25.66
C VAL A 23 19.82 51.36 27.02
N ASN A 24 20.26 52.46 27.65
CA ASN A 24 21.04 52.46 28.89
C ASN A 24 20.26 52.01 30.16
N GLU A 25 19.14 51.34 30.03
CA GLU A 25 18.34 50.79 31.12
C GLU A 25 18.34 49.25 31.06
N GLN A 26 18.81 48.63 32.17
CA GLN A 26 18.67 47.16 32.38
C GLN A 26 17.18 46.79 32.52
N ASN A 27 16.51 46.63 31.43
CA ASN A 27 15.10 46.24 31.43
C ASN A 27 14.96 44.74 31.51
N HIS A 28 14.97 44.17 32.72
CA HIS A 28 14.74 42.71 32.96
C HIS A 28 13.45 42.23 32.32
N SER A 29 12.42 43.08 32.20
CA SER A 29 11.16 42.73 31.53
C SER A 29 11.33 42.45 30.04
N THR A 30 12.26 43.12 29.36
CA THR A 30 12.55 42.91 27.94
C THR A 30 13.22 41.57 27.70
N ILE A 31 14.13 41.12 28.61
CA ILE A 31 14.77 39.80 28.53
C ILE A 31 13.73 38.70 28.66
N VAL A 32 12.88 38.81 29.69
CA VAL A 32 11.81 37.80 29.94
C VAL A 32 10.85 37.74 28.76
N GLY A 33 10.50 38.89 28.18
CA GLY A 33 9.66 39.01 27.01
C GLY A 33 10.26 38.31 25.76
N LEU A 34 11.57 38.57 25.48
CA LEU A 34 12.27 37.95 24.35
C LEU A 34 12.44 36.42 24.52
N LEU A 35 12.77 35.98 25.73
CA LEU A 35 12.87 34.55 26.02
C LEU A 35 11.50 33.85 25.93
N GLY A 36 10.45 34.48 26.44
CA GLY A 36 9.08 34.00 26.32
C GLY A 36 8.64 33.87 24.85
N TRP A 37 8.95 34.91 24.04
CA TRP A 37 8.64 34.89 22.61
C TRP A 37 9.41 33.77 21.86
N SER A 38 10.71 33.62 22.14
CA SER A 38 11.52 32.54 21.54
C SER A 38 11.03 31.17 21.94
N ALA A 39 10.61 30.96 23.18
CA ALA A 39 10.03 29.71 23.65
C ALA A 39 8.71 29.38 22.93
N THR A 40 7.85 30.40 22.72
CA THR A 40 6.60 30.24 21.99
C THR A 40 6.83 29.88 20.52
N LEU A 41 7.77 30.55 19.85
CA LEU A 41 8.14 30.21 18.46
C LEU A 41 8.70 28.80 18.38
N PHE A 42 9.58 28.40 19.29
CA PHE A 42 10.11 27.04 19.33
C PHE A 42 9.00 26.02 19.53
N ALA A 43 8.09 26.23 20.47
CA ALA A 43 6.96 25.36 20.72
C ALA A 43 6.08 25.20 19.46
N THR A 44 5.82 26.28 18.74
CA THR A 44 5.04 26.28 17.50
C THR A 44 5.75 25.47 16.40
N ILE A 45 7.06 25.70 16.19
CA ILE A 45 7.85 24.97 15.20
C ILE A 45 7.92 23.47 15.57
N ALA A 46 8.14 23.16 16.85
CA ALA A 46 8.19 21.79 17.33
C ALA A 46 6.86 21.07 17.12
N LEU A 47 5.74 21.75 17.39
CA LEU A 47 4.40 21.22 17.18
C LEU A 47 4.13 20.94 15.69
N LEU A 48 4.46 21.87 14.79
CA LEU A 48 4.31 21.69 13.36
C LEU A 48 5.16 20.52 12.84
N TYR A 49 6.40 20.42 13.29
CA TYR A 49 7.30 19.32 12.93
C TYR A 49 6.76 17.98 13.41
N THR A 50 6.30 17.92 14.67
CA THR A 50 5.73 16.70 15.25
C THR A 50 4.45 16.30 14.53
N PHE A 51 3.59 17.26 14.20
CA PHE A 51 2.37 17.02 13.45
C PHE A 51 2.64 16.45 12.03
N ASN A 52 3.61 17.05 11.31
CA ASN A 52 3.99 16.55 10.00
C ASN A 52 4.55 15.12 10.06
N SER A 53 5.45 14.86 11.01
CA SER A 53 6.02 13.52 11.23
C SER A 53 4.94 12.50 11.60
N TRP A 54 4.00 12.88 12.48
CA TRP A 54 2.87 12.02 12.83
C TRP A 54 1.97 11.73 11.62
N ARG A 55 1.69 12.72 10.80
CA ARG A 55 0.88 12.56 9.57
C ARG A 55 1.54 11.60 8.59
N GLU A 56 2.86 11.71 8.38
CA GLU A 56 3.60 10.78 7.54
C GLU A 56 3.55 9.35 8.08
N GLN A 57 3.78 9.17 9.39
CA GLN A 57 3.70 7.86 10.04
C GLN A 57 2.30 7.25 9.90
N LYS A 58 1.24 8.05 10.12
CA LYS A 58 -0.14 7.57 9.96
C LYS A 58 -0.47 7.19 8.52
N SER A 59 0.02 7.94 7.55
CA SER A 59 -0.15 7.59 6.13
C SER A 59 0.51 6.26 5.80
N LEU A 60 1.74 6.03 6.27
CA LEU A 60 2.46 4.76 6.07
C LEU A 60 1.75 3.59 6.77
N GLU A 61 1.23 3.80 7.99
CA GLU A 61 0.47 2.78 8.73
C GLU A 61 -0.80 2.36 7.98
N VAL A 62 -1.52 3.31 7.39
CA VAL A 62 -2.70 3.02 6.56
C VAL A 62 -2.31 2.23 5.32
N ILE A 63 -1.26 2.64 4.60
CA ILE A 63 -0.75 1.92 3.43
C ILE A 63 -0.35 0.49 3.80
N ALA A 64 0.38 0.31 4.91
CA ALA A 64 0.79 -1.01 5.39
C ALA A 64 -0.42 -1.89 5.75
N THR A 65 -1.45 -1.31 6.36
CA THR A 65 -2.67 -2.03 6.71
C THR A 65 -3.41 -2.50 5.47
N GLU A 66 -3.59 -1.63 4.47
CA GLU A 66 -4.22 -2.00 3.19
C GLU A 66 -3.42 -3.07 2.46
N ALA A 67 -2.09 -2.95 2.41
CA ALA A 67 -1.23 -3.96 1.80
C ALA A 67 -1.40 -5.35 2.47
N LYS A 68 -1.48 -5.41 3.80
CA LYS A 68 -1.73 -6.65 4.55
C LYS A 68 -3.08 -7.26 4.24
N LEU A 69 -4.13 -6.43 4.13
CA LEU A 69 -5.47 -6.90 3.76
C LEU A 69 -5.46 -7.53 2.36
N ILE A 70 -4.81 -6.88 1.40
CA ILE A 70 -4.69 -7.41 0.04
C ILE A 70 -3.91 -8.72 0.01
N ILE A 71 -2.78 -8.82 0.72
CA ILE A 71 -1.99 -10.05 0.83
C ILE A 71 -2.85 -11.20 1.38
N ASN A 72 -3.70 -10.92 2.36
CA ASN A 72 -4.62 -11.92 2.91
C ASN A 72 -5.66 -12.37 1.88
N GLU A 73 -6.29 -11.44 1.15
CA GLU A 73 -7.25 -11.77 0.08
C GLU A 73 -6.58 -12.53 -1.08
N LEU A 74 -5.36 -12.15 -1.47
CA LEU A 74 -4.57 -12.89 -2.46
C LEU A 74 -4.24 -14.32 -1.99
N SER A 75 -4.00 -14.51 -0.70
CA SER A 75 -3.76 -15.83 -0.12
C SER A 75 -5.01 -16.71 -0.16
N LYS A 76 -6.19 -16.14 0.12
CA LYS A 76 -7.49 -16.81 -0.03
C LYS A 76 -7.77 -17.16 -1.50
N SER A 77 -7.51 -16.20 -2.40
CA SER A 77 -7.63 -16.38 -3.84
C SER A 77 -6.76 -17.52 -4.33
N SER A 78 -5.50 -17.60 -3.88
CA SER A 78 -4.58 -18.71 -4.24
C SER A 78 -5.14 -20.08 -3.85
N LYS A 79 -5.63 -20.21 -2.61
CA LYS A 79 -6.22 -21.45 -2.13
C LYS A 79 -7.46 -21.86 -2.95
N ILE A 80 -8.35 -20.91 -3.21
CA ILE A 80 -9.57 -21.18 -4.00
C ILE A 80 -9.21 -21.52 -5.45
N THR A 81 -8.15 -20.93 -6.00
CA THR A 81 -7.65 -21.26 -7.34
C THR A 81 -7.14 -22.70 -7.38
N GLU A 82 -6.43 -23.17 -6.35
CA GLU A 82 -6.03 -24.56 -6.19
C GLU A 82 -7.23 -25.50 -6.09
N ASP A 83 -8.20 -25.18 -5.22
CA ASP A 83 -9.43 -25.96 -5.04
C ASP A 83 -10.26 -26.02 -6.35
N LEU A 84 -10.30 -24.90 -7.09
CA LEU A 84 -10.94 -24.82 -8.40
C LEU A 84 -10.26 -25.75 -9.42
N PHE A 85 -8.92 -25.71 -9.47
CA PHE A 85 -8.12 -26.55 -10.33
C PHE A 85 -8.35 -28.04 -10.04
N TYR A 86 -8.27 -28.44 -8.76
CA TYR A 86 -8.52 -29.83 -8.37
C TYR A 86 -9.96 -30.29 -8.63
N SER A 87 -10.95 -29.43 -8.35
CA SER A 87 -12.36 -29.73 -8.65
C SER A 87 -12.61 -29.92 -10.14
N PHE A 88 -11.91 -29.14 -10.98
CA PHE A 88 -11.97 -29.28 -12.42
C PHE A 88 -11.35 -30.60 -12.88
N MET A 89 -10.16 -30.95 -12.38
CA MET A 89 -9.44 -32.17 -12.73
C MET A 89 -10.17 -33.43 -12.28
N GLN A 90 -10.92 -33.40 -11.18
CA GLN A 90 -11.68 -34.51 -10.61
C GLN A 90 -13.13 -34.59 -11.12
N ASP A 91 -13.52 -33.71 -12.03
CA ASP A 91 -14.88 -33.62 -12.58
C ASP A 91 -15.99 -33.33 -11.53
N HIS A 92 -15.63 -32.65 -10.43
CA HIS A 92 -16.58 -32.23 -9.41
C HIS A 92 -17.29 -30.90 -9.79
N LEU A 93 -18.29 -31.01 -10.66
CA LEU A 93 -18.94 -29.86 -11.31
C LEU A 93 -19.56 -28.86 -10.30
N GLU A 94 -20.13 -29.32 -9.21
CA GLU A 94 -20.76 -28.44 -8.21
C GLU A 94 -19.70 -27.62 -7.45
N SER A 95 -18.64 -28.30 -6.98
CA SER A 95 -17.50 -27.65 -6.33
C SER A 95 -16.80 -26.67 -7.27
N TYR A 96 -16.66 -27.03 -8.55
CA TYR A 96 -16.10 -26.17 -9.58
C TYR A 96 -16.90 -24.89 -9.76
N LYS A 97 -18.24 -24.99 -9.92
CA LYS A 97 -19.11 -23.82 -10.07
C LYS A 97 -19.09 -22.89 -8.84
N SER A 98 -19.12 -23.49 -7.66
CA SER A 98 -19.05 -22.74 -6.39
C SER A 98 -17.72 -22.00 -6.25
N ASN A 99 -16.59 -22.69 -6.39
CA ASN A 99 -15.25 -22.11 -6.26
C ASN A 99 -14.99 -21.02 -7.30
N LYS A 100 -15.47 -21.22 -8.55
CA LYS A 100 -15.39 -20.23 -9.61
C LYS A 100 -16.12 -18.92 -9.26
N SER A 101 -17.34 -19.01 -8.72
CA SER A 101 -18.12 -17.86 -8.30
C SER A 101 -17.43 -17.11 -7.14
N ILE A 102 -16.91 -17.84 -6.16
CA ILE A 102 -16.19 -17.27 -5.01
C ILE A 102 -14.91 -16.57 -5.48
N LEU A 103 -14.11 -17.21 -6.35
CA LEU A 103 -12.89 -16.62 -6.89
C LEU A 103 -13.17 -15.34 -7.67
N TYR A 104 -14.21 -15.35 -8.52
CA TYR A 104 -14.64 -14.16 -9.26
C TYR A 104 -14.95 -13.00 -8.32
N ASN A 105 -15.69 -13.24 -7.25
CA ASN A 105 -16.04 -12.21 -6.27
C ASN A 105 -14.81 -11.67 -5.54
N ILE A 106 -13.89 -12.55 -5.11
CA ILE A 106 -12.67 -12.12 -4.42
C ILE A 106 -11.81 -11.26 -5.35
N VAL A 107 -11.55 -11.72 -6.57
CA VAL A 107 -10.64 -11.00 -7.49
C VAL A 107 -11.25 -9.68 -7.96
N ASN A 108 -12.49 -9.68 -8.42
CA ASN A 108 -13.08 -8.47 -9.03
C ASN A 108 -13.63 -7.48 -8.01
N ASN A 109 -14.16 -7.92 -6.89
CA ASN A 109 -14.78 -7.02 -5.93
C ASN A 109 -13.83 -6.64 -4.78
N ASN A 110 -13.10 -7.61 -4.22
CA ASN A 110 -12.26 -7.33 -3.07
C ASN A 110 -10.86 -6.87 -3.49
N ILE A 111 -10.13 -7.73 -4.21
CA ILE A 111 -8.71 -7.46 -4.55
C ILE A 111 -8.60 -6.23 -5.43
N LYS A 112 -9.40 -6.13 -6.49
CA LYS A 112 -9.36 -4.99 -7.40
C LYS A 112 -9.65 -3.68 -6.68
N PHE A 113 -10.72 -3.62 -5.89
CA PHE A 113 -11.08 -2.41 -5.13
C PHE A 113 -9.97 -2.01 -4.15
N GLN A 114 -9.41 -2.96 -3.41
CA GLN A 114 -8.34 -2.69 -2.45
C GLN A 114 -7.05 -2.25 -3.15
N LEU A 115 -6.69 -2.84 -4.30
CA LEU A 115 -5.53 -2.42 -5.09
C LEU A 115 -5.68 -1.00 -5.63
N ASP A 116 -6.88 -0.63 -6.11
CA ASP A 116 -7.16 0.73 -6.55
C ASP A 116 -7.04 1.73 -5.38
N THR A 117 -7.55 1.35 -4.20
CA THR A 117 -7.43 2.14 -2.96
C THR A 117 -5.98 2.30 -2.53
N LEU A 118 -5.21 1.21 -2.49
CA LEU A 118 -3.79 1.25 -2.13
C LEU A 118 -2.99 2.15 -3.09
N ASN A 119 -3.20 2.00 -4.39
CA ASN A 119 -2.53 2.80 -5.40
C ASN A 119 -2.84 4.30 -5.25
N HIS A 120 -4.09 4.63 -4.92
CA HIS A 120 -4.51 6.00 -4.61
C HIS A 120 -3.83 6.55 -3.35
N LEU A 121 -3.73 5.75 -2.28
CA LEU A 121 -3.03 6.13 -1.05
C LEU A 121 -1.54 6.38 -1.29
N ILE A 122 -0.88 5.51 -2.06
CA ILE A 122 0.54 5.68 -2.44
C ILE A 122 0.72 6.97 -3.26
N TYR A 123 -0.17 7.23 -4.21
CA TYR A 123 -0.14 8.45 -5.02
C TYR A 123 -0.27 9.71 -4.16
N ILE A 124 -1.21 9.76 -3.22
CA ILE A 124 -1.39 10.89 -2.29
C ILE A 124 -0.13 11.09 -1.43
N ASN A 125 0.45 10.01 -0.93
CA ASN A 125 1.62 10.09 -0.03
C ASN A 125 2.90 10.52 -0.77
N ASN A 126 3.15 10.00 -1.97
CA ASN A 126 4.39 10.22 -2.70
C ASN A 126 4.28 11.22 -3.87
N SER A 127 3.08 11.72 -4.16
CA SER A 127 2.76 12.53 -5.35
C SER A 127 3.14 11.88 -6.68
N LYS A 128 3.37 10.57 -6.68
CA LYS A 128 3.66 9.74 -7.87
C LYS A 128 3.03 8.37 -7.72
N SER A 129 2.52 7.84 -8.83
CA SER A 129 2.09 6.44 -8.88
C SER A 129 3.31 5.52 -8.89
N ASP A 130 3.18 4.36 -8.25
CA ASP A 130 4.19 3.32 -8.34
C ASP A 130 4.00 2.54 -9.66
N GLU A 131 4.83 2.84 -10.65
CA GLU A 131 4.77 2.20 -11.97
C GLU A 131 5.01 0.69 -11.89
N ASN A 132 5.89 0.24 -10.98
CA ASN A 132 6.15 -1.18 -10.78
C ASN A 132 4.96 -1.89 -10.17
N LEU A 133 4.31 -1.28 -9.17
CA LEU A 133 3.07 -1.81 -8.60
C LEU A 133 1.99 -1.94 -9.68
N ASN A 134 1.79 -0.89 -10.48
CA ASN A 134 0.82 -0.91 -11.58
C ASN A 134 1.10 -2.03 -12.58
N LYS A 135 2.37 -2.26 -12.92
CA LYS A 135 2.78 -3.36 -13.82
C LYS A 135 2.46 -4.72 -13.22
N VAL A 136 2.76 -4.94 -11.95
CA VAL A 136 2.49 -6.23 -11.27
C VAL A 136 0.99 -6.46 -11.12
N ILE A 137 0.20 -5.42 -10.79
CA ILE A 137 -1.27 -5.47 -10.77
C ILE A 137 -1.82 -5.85 -12.15
N PHE A 138 -1.34 -5.20 -13.21
CA PHE A 138 -1.77 -5.49 -14.57
C PHE A 138 -1.48 -6.95 -14.95
N GLN A 139 -0.29 -7.46 -14.66
CA GLN A 139 0.10 -8.85 -14.93
C GLN A 139 -0.77 -9.83 -14.16
N HIS A 140 -1.06 -9.57 -12.88
CA HIS A 140 -1.96 -10.40 -12.07
C HIS A 140 -3.36 -10.45 -12.68
N ASN A 141 -3.95 -9.31 -13.02
CA ASN A 141 -5.28 -9.24 -13.61
C ASN A 141 -5.33 -9.97 -14.96
N GLN A 142 -4.34 -9.76 -15.82
CA GLN A 142 -4.25 -10.43 -17.11
C GLN A 142 -4.17 -11.95 -16.95
N SER A 143 -3.33 -12.45 -16.04
CA SER A 143 -3.20 -13.88 -15.77
C SER A 143 -4.50 -14.51 -15.25
N TYR A 144 -5.22 -13.80 -14.38
CA TYR A 144 -6.53 -14.23 -13.90
C TYR A 144 -7.56 -14.36 -15.04
N TYR A 145 -7.65 -13.33 -15.90
CA TYR A 145 -8.59 -13.39 -17.03
C TYR A 145 -8.24 -14.50 -18.02
N LEU A 146 -6.97 -14.72 -18.29
CA LEU A 146 -6.51 -15.82 -19.15
C LEU A 146 -6.84 -17.19 -18.55
N PHE A 147 -6.56 -17.38 -17.26
CA PHE A 147 -6.91 -18.60 -16.55
C PHE A 147 -8.42 -18.87 -16.60
N ASN A 148 -9.24 -17.89 -16.29
CA ASN A 148 -10.70 -18.02 -16.34
C ASN A 148 -11.24 -18.28 -17.76
N ALA A 149 -10.68 -17.63 -18.77
CA ALA A 149 -11.03 -17.87 -20.18
C ALA A 149 -10.69 -19.29 -20.62
N LYS A 150 -9.53 -19.81 -20.21
CA LYS A 150 -9.14 -21.22 -20.50
C LYS A 150 -10.06 -22.22 -19.83
N LEU A 151 -10.40 -22.01 -18.55
CA LEU A 151 -11.36 -22.84 -17.85
C LEU A 151 -12.74 -22.87 -18.54
N ASN A 152 -13.22 -21.71 -18.98
CA ASN A 152 -14.49 -21.62 -19.71
C ASN A 152 -14.42 -22.37 -21.02
N TYR A 153 -13.39 -22.11 -21.83
CA TYR A 153 -13.19 -22.73 -23.13
C TYR A 153 -13.17 -24.26 -23.02
N VAL A 154 -12.43 -24.79 -22.06
CA VAL A 154 -12.34 -26.23 -21.85
C VAL A 154 -13.66 -26.80 -21.34
N SER A 155 -14.33 -26.12 -20.41
CA SER A 155 -15.65 -26.54 -19.89
C SER A 155 -16.72 -26.62 -21.00
N GLU A 156 -16.68 -25.71 -21.98
CA GLU A 156 -17.63 -25.65 -23.10
C GLU A 156 -17.31 -26.66 -24.22
N ASN A 157 -16.04 -27.08 -24.36
CA ASN A 157 -15.57 -27.95 -25.44
C ASN A 157 -15.02 -29.30 -24.95
N LYS A 158 -15.37 -29.74 -23.75
CA LYS A 158 -14.86 -30.94 -23.10
C LYS A 158 -14.95 -32.19 -23.97
N ASP A 159 -16.07 -32.33 -24.71
CA ASP A 159 -16.33 -33.50 -25.58
C ASP A 159 -15.55 -33.50 -26.90
N LYS A 160 -14.91 -32.35 -27.24
CA LYS A 160 -14.20 -32.16 -28.53
C LYS A 160 -12.69 -32.09 -28.38
N LEU A 161 -12.19 -31.95 -27.19
CA LEU A 161 -10.78 -31.76 -26.91
C LEU A 161 -10.14 -33.05 -26.41
N ASP A 162 -8.90 -33.28 -26.81
CA ASP A 162 -8.10 -34.37 -26.26
C ASP A 162 -7.73 -34.03 -24.79
N PHE A 163 -7.78 -35.08 -23.93
CA PHE A 163 -7.56 -34.93 -22.49
C PHE A 163 -6.17 -34.38 -22.17
N ASP A 164 -5.14 -34.80 -22.92
CA ASP A 164 -3.76 -34.34 -22.70
C ASP A 164 -3.59 -32.85 -23.07
N ASP A 165 -4.24 -32.39 -24.14
CA ASP A 165 -4.24 -30.97 -24.53
C ASP A 165 -5.00 -30.10 -23.54
N ILE A 166 -6.12 -30.60 -23.00
CA ILE A 166 -6.89 -29.95 -21.94
C ILE A 166 -6.00 -29.72 -20.71
N ASN A 167 -5.41 -30.81 -20.21
CA ASN A 167 -4.59 -30.77 -19.01
C ASN A 167 -3.41 -29.81 -19.17
N LYS A 168 -2.70 -29.90 -20.30
CA LYS A 168 -1.56 -29.03 -20.57
C LYS A 168 -1.93 -27.53 -20.56
N GLN A 169 -3.04 -27.17 -21.21
CA GLN A 169 -3.48 -25.78 -21.28
C GLN A 169 -3.90 -25.23 -19.91
N ILE A 170 -4.61 -26.04 -19.11
CA ILE A 170 -5.06 -25.62 -17.77
C ILE A 170 -3.91 -25.56 -16.78
N ILE A 171 -3.01 -26.57 -16.78
CA ILE A 171 -1.83 -26.58 -15.91
C ILE A 171 -0.97 -25.35 -16.19
N THR A 172 -0.73 -25.01 -17.47
CA THR A 172 0.03 -23.82 -17.83
C THR A 172 -0.65 -22.54 -17.33
N ALA A 173 -1.95 -22.37 -17.61
CA ALA A 173 -2.67 -21.18 -17.19
C ALA A 173 -2.79 -21.03 -15.65
N PHE A 174 -2.91 -22.17 -14.93
CA PHE A 174 -2.86 -22.21 -13.47
C PHE A 174 -1.49 -21.80 -12.94
N GLY A 175 -0.40 -22.34 -13.50
CA GLY A 175 0.97 -21.99 -13.13
C GLY A 175 1.25 -20.49 -13.32
N ASP A 176 0.90 -19.95 -14.48
CA ASP A 176 1.08 -18.53 -14.79
C ASP A 176 0.31 -17.61 -13.81
N HIS A 177 -0.94 -17.98 -13.48
CA HIS A 177 -1.73 -17.24 -12.52
C HIS A 177 -1.17 -17.32 -11.10
N SER A 178 -0.75 -18.52 -10.68
CA SER A 178 -0.12 -18.74 -9.37
C SER A 178 1.17 -17.91 -9.21
N ASP A 179 2.01 -17.88 -10.24
CA ASP A 179 3.24 -17.07 -10.26
C ASP A 179 2.96 -15.56 -10.17
N CYS A 180 1.97 -15.09 -10.94
CA CYS A 180 1.58 -13.68 -10.88
C CYS A 180 1.00 -13.30 -9.51
N ASN A 181 0.22 -14.17 -8.89
CA ASN A 181 -0.30 -13.99 -7.53
C ASN A 181 0.84 -13.93 -6.50
N PHE A 182 1.82 -14.84 -6.60
CA PHE A 182 3.01 -14.82 -5.75
C PHE A 182 3.83 -13.54 -5.91
N ARG A 183 4.08 -13.08 -7.15
CA ARG A 183 4.81 -11.85 -7.44
C ARG A 183 4.11 -10.62 -6.84
N LEU A 184 2.80 -10.52 -7.00
CA LEU A 184 2.02 -9.42 -6.43
C LEU A 184 2.09 -9.42 -4.90
N ARG A 185 1.93 -10.59 -4.25
CA ARG A 185 2.08 -10.71 -2.80
C ARG A 185 3.48 -10.30 -2.32
N SER A 186 4.51 -10.77 -2.99
CA SER A 186 5.91 -10.44 -2.66
C SER A 186 6.19 -8.95 -2.83
N TYR A 187 5.61 -8.33 -3.85
CA TYR A 187 5.73 -6.89 -4.04
C TYR A 187 5.02 -6.10 -2.94
N LEU A 188 3.80 -6.47 -2.59
CA LEU A 188 3.01 -5.84 -1.53
C LEU A 188 3.64 -5.99 -0.14
N ALA A 189 4.42 -7.03 0.09
CA ALA A 189 5.15 -7.22 1.35
C ALA A 189 6.15 -6.10 1.63
N ASN A 190 6.59 -5.33 0.62
CA ASN A 190 7.43 -4.16 0.81
C ASN A 190 6.70 -2.97 1.46
N TYR A 191 5.36 -2.98 1.42
CA TYR A 191 4.52 -1.95 2.05
C TYR A 191 3.93 -2.40 3.38
N ALA A 192 3.93 -3.71 3.67
CA ALA A 192 3.32 -4.30 4.86
C ALA A 192 4.27 -4.33 6.06
#